data_3d8b7a64f8a074be895df60cf2e1bb26
#
_entry.id   3d8b7a64f8a074be895df60cf2e1bb26
#
_cell.length_a   1.000
_cell.length_b   1.000
_cell.length_c   1.000
_cell.angle_alpha   90.00
_cell.angle_beta   90.00
_cell.angle_gamma   90.00
#
_symmetry.space_group_name_H-M   'P 1'
#
loop_
_entity.id
_entity.type
_entity.pdbx_description
1 polymer ?
#
loop_
_entity_poly.entity_id
_entity_poly.type
_entity_poly.pdbx_seq_one_letter_code
_entity_poly.pdbx_strand_id
1 'polypeptide(L)'
;MTRTVAERLLRAWQRTDLIFSTLKTEAFLARPIALRHPFVFYVGHLPAFAWIHICGGMLDRPSFAPAFDDMFSRGIDPDVDHPERCHDHPEVPARWPELDAVLAYRDRVRAAVLESIDAVGERAATDPMAQNGRVFAMVVEHELMHQETLLYMIQQLSPELKVRPSWLPAYILGDGVAQPPVAIPAGRVTLGADFDALPFGWDNEFPMTSVDVSAFSIGAVPVCNAEFLEFVENGAYRRPETWREEDWAWKVQARLDHPQFWVRRDGIWFYQTAFDLVPLAEVGGWPAYVSLAEARAYARWRGGRLPTEAEFHRAAYGQPDGGERTSPWKPDTPEPARGNFDFRCWAPTPVGSYPRGASAWGVHELVGNGWEWTDTPF
;
A
#
# COMPACT_ATOMS: atom_id res chain seq x y z
N MET A 1 21.30 -12.52 -14.25
CA MET A 1 21.00 -11.49 -13.23
C MET A 1 20.69 -10.13 -13.86
N THR A 2 21.56 -9.55 -14.63
CA THR A 2 21.46 -8.21 -15.24
C THR A 2 20.16 -7.96 -16.01
N ARG A 3 19.78 -8.86 -16.92
CA ARG A 3 18.56 -8.72 -17.72
C ARG A 3 17.29 -8.67 -16.85
N THR A 4 17.21 -9.54 -15.86
CA THR A 4 16.06 -9.60 -14.96
C THR A 4 15.93 -8.36 -14.07
N VAL A 5 17.05 -7.80 -13.60
CA VAL A 5 17.07 -6.54 -12.82
C VAL A 5 16.60 -5.37 -13.68
N ALA A 6 17.16 -5.21 -14.89
CA ALA A 6 16.76 -4.16 -15.81
C ALA A 6 15.26 -4.24 -16.17
N GLU A 7 14.75 -5.45 -16.45
CA GLU A 7 13.33 -5.65 -16.76
C GLU A 7 12.41 -5.26 -15.60
N ARG A 8 12.79 -5.55 -14.34
CA ARG A 8 12.02 -5.15 -13.14
C ARG A 8 12.00 -3.62 -12.99
N LEU A 9 13.15 -2.95 -13.10
CA LEU A 9 13.25 -1.49 -13.02
C LEU A 9 12.41 -0.82 -14.10
N LEU A 10 12.58 -1.22 -15.36
CA LEU A 10 11.83 -0.64 -16.49
C LEU A 10 10.33 -0.83 -16.33
N ARG A 11 9.86 -1.98 -15.85
CA ARG A 11 8.45 -2.23 -15.59
C ARG A 11 7.90 -1.32 -14.48
N ALA A 12 8.65 -1.17 -13.38
CA ALA A 12 8.26 -0.29 -12.28
C ALA A 12 8.16 1.17 -12.77
N TRP A 13 9.17 1.67 -13.47
CA TRP A 13 9.18 3.03 -14.02
C TRP A 13 8.07 3.28 -15.03
N GLN A 14 7.82 2.32 -15.93
CA GLN A 14 6.71 2.43 -16.89
C GLN A 14 5.36 2.59 -16.20
N ARG A 15 5.14 1.86 -15.08
CA ARG A 15 3.91 1.97 -14.29
C ARG A 15 3.81 3.33 -13.61
N THR A 16 4.90 3.83 -13.01
CA THR A 16 4.95 5.18 -12.42
C THR A 16 4.64 6.25 -13.46
N ASP A 17 5.24 6.16 -14.65
CA ASP A 17 4.98 7.12 -15.73
C ASP A 17 3.52 7.04 -16.21
N LEU A 18 2.92 5.85 -16.24
CA LEU A 18 1.50 5.66 -16.53
C LEU A 18 0.60 6.34 -15.48
N ILE A 19 0.95 6.22 -14.19
CA ILE A 19 0.23 6.89 -13.10
C ILE A 19 0.32 8.40 -13.26
N PHE A 20 1.50 8.97 -13.45
CA PHE A 20 1.66 10.40 -13.67
C PHE A 20 0.95 10.92 -14.93
N SER A 21 0.81 10.10 -15.97
CA SER A 21 0.10 10.48 -17.19
C SER A 21 -1.39 10.77 -16.99
N THR A 22 -1.96 10.38 -15.84
CA THR A 22 -3.35 10.69 -15.47
C THR A 22 -3.52 12.09 -14.88
N LEU A 23 -2.42 12.81 -14.63
CA LEU A 23 -2.42 14.16 -14.06
C LEU A 23 -2.33 15.21 -15.15
N LYS A 24 -3.06 16.31 -14.97
CA LYS A 24 -2.82 17.53 -15.75
C LYS A 24 -1.58 18.26 -15.22
N THR A 25 -0.97 19.11 -16.02
CA THR A 25 0.26 19.83 -15.65
C THR A 25 0.08 20.61 -14.35
N GLU A 26 -1.05 21.26 -14.16
CA GLU A 26 -1.37 22.06 -12.97
C GLU A 26 -1.45 21.20 -11.69
N ALA A 27 -1.72 19.90 -11.83
CA ALA A 27 -1.82 18.98 -10.72
C ALA A 27 -0.48 18.67 -10.04
N PHE A 28 0.65 18.84 -10.74
CA PHE A 28 1.95 18.50 -10.17
C PHE A 28 2.32 19.32 -8.94
N LEU A 29 1.76 20.51 -8.78
CA LEU A 29 1.92 21.33 -7.57
C LEU A 29 0.80 21.13 -6.55
N ALA A 30 -0.22 20.33 -6.86
CA ALA A 30 -1.32 20.06 -5.94
C ALA A 30 -0.89 19.13 -4.81
N ARG A 31 -1.44 19.38 -3.63
CA ARG A 31 -1.20 18.63 -2.38
C ARG A 31 -2.56 18.19 -1.82
N PRO A 32 -3.15 17.11 -2.35
CA PRO A 32 -4.49 16.67 -1.95
C PRO A 32 -4.56 16.16 -0.50
N ILE A 33 -3.44 15.72 0.06
CA ILE A 33 -3.32 15.21 1.42
C ILE A 33 -2.29 16.06 2.18
N ALA A 34 -2.70 16.63 3.30
CA ALA A 34 -1.85 17.54 4.09
C ALA A 34 -0.54 16.89 4.58
N LEU A 35 -0.56 15.59 4.88
CA LEU A 35 0.61 14.80 5.30
C LEU A 35 1.48 14.30 4.14
N ARG A 36 1.26 14.76 2.90
CA ARG A 36 2.02 14.33 1.73
C ARG A 36 2.62 15.54 1.02
N HIS A 37 3.69 15.32 0.29
CA HIS A 37 4.24 16.32 -0.63
C HIS A 37 3.38 16.45 -1.89
N PRO A 38 3.52 17.55 -2.67
CA PRO A 38 2.90 17.65 -3.98
C PRO A 38 3.48 16.63 -4.96
N PHE A 39 2.76 16.34 -6.05
CA PHE A 39 3.17 15.30 -7.01
C PHE A 39 4.56 15.55 -7.62
N VAL A 40 4.96 16.79 -7.84
CA VAL A 40 6.29 17.13 -8.38
C VAL A 40 7.42 16.60 -7.50
N PHE A 41 7.22 16.53 -6.19
CA PHE A 41 8.17 15.93 -5.27
C PHE A 41 8.43 14.46 -5.64
N TYR A 42 7.38 13.68 -5.87
CA TYR A 42 7.53 12.25 -6.19
C TYR A 42 8.16 12.01 -7.55
N VAL A 43 7.99 12.93 -8.52
CA VAL A 43 8.72 12.86 -9.81
C VAL A 43 10.23 12.90 -9.60
N GLY A 44 10.70 13.66 -8.60
CA GLY A 44 12.13 13.78 -8.27
C GLY A 44 12.59 12.80 -7.20
N HIS A 45 11.75 12.48 -6.20
CA HIS A 45 12.09 11.63 -5.06
C HIS A 45 12.38 10.17 -5.46
N LEU A 46 11.56 9.59 -6.31
CA LEU A 46 11.76 8.21 -6.77
C LEU A 46 13.13 8.01 -7.45
N PRO A 47 13.54 8.83 -8.43
CA PRO A 47 14.88 8.71 -8.99
C PRO A 47 15.97 9.13 -8.00
N ALA A 48 15.76 10.13 -7.13
CA ALA A 48 16.76 10.54 -6.14
C ALA A 48 17.10 9.38 -5.19
N PHE A 49 16.10 8.64 -4.71
CA PHE A 49 16.30 7.44 -3.89
C PHE A 49 17.19 6.42 -4.62
N ALA A 50 16.89 6.14 -5.89
CA ALA A 50 17.69 5.22 -6.69
C ALA A 50 19.14 5.72 -6.91
N TRP A 51 19.32 7.03 -7.17
CA TRP A 51 20.63 7.65 -7.30
C TRP A 51 21.44 7.52 -6.01
N ILE A 52 20.86 7.94 -4.89
CA ILE A 52 21.52 7.97 -3.59
C ILE A 52 22.01 6.58 -3.19
N HIS A 53 21.17 5.56 -3.34
CA HIS A 53 21.53 4.20 -2.90
C HIS A 53 22.43 3.46 -3.90
N ILE A 54 22.19 3.59 -5.21
CA ILE A 54 22.94 2.82 -6.21
C ILE A 54 24.17 3.58 -6.67
N CYS A 55 23.99 4.75 -7.26
CA CYS A 55 25.11 5.48 -7.87
C CYS A 55 26.02 6.13 -6.83
N GLY A 56 25.45 6.79 -5.84
CA GLY A 56 26.18 7.39 -4.73
C GLY A 56 26.68 6.34 -3.74
N GLY A 57 25.76 5.62 -3.08
CA GLY A 57 26.08 4.72 -1.98
C GLY A 57 26.87 3.48 -2.39
N MET A 58 26.45 2.79 -3.47
CA MET A 58 27.13 1.58 -3.93
C MET A 58 28.39 1.87 -4.76
N LEU A 59 28.41 2.91 -5.55
CA LEU A 59 29.46 3.13 -6.56
C LEU A 59 30.31 4.39 -6.32
N ASP A 60 30.06 5.14 -5.25
CA ASP A 60 30.76 6.38 -4.87
C ASP A 60 30.79 7.43 -6.02
N ARG A 61 29.76 7.43 -6.87
CA ARG A 61 29.67 8.39 -7.98
C ARG A 61 29.29 9.77 -7.43
N PRO A 62 30.05 10.84 -7.81
CA PRO A 62 29.67 12.18 -7.42
C PRO A 62 28.34 12.59 -8.04
N SER A 63 27.50 13.28 -7.29
CA SER A 63 26.23 13.78 -7.80
C SER A 63 26.43 14.77 -8.95
N PHE A 64 25.60 14.64 -9.96
CA PHE A 64 25.52 15.61 -11.07
C PHE A 64 24.49 16.72 -10.82
N ALA A 65 23.66 16.58 -9.77
CA ALA A 65 22.63 17.53 -9.38
C ALA A 65 22.41 17.57 -7.85
N PRO A 66 23.44 17.95 -7.05
CA PRO A 66 23.40 17.86 -5.59
C PRO A 66 22.18 18.56 -4.95
N ALA A 67 21.76 19.68 -5.51
CA ALA A 67 20.59 20.41 -5.01
C ALA A 67 19.27 19.64 -5.21
N PHE A 68 19.16 18.81 -6.24
CA PHE A 68 18.00 17.94 -6.47
C PHE A 68 18.07 16.71 -5.57
N ASP A 69 19.24 16.10 -5.42
CA ASP A 69 19.42 14.97 -4.53
C ASP A 69 19.05 15.36 -3.09
N ASP A 70 19.52 16.53 -2.60
CA ASP A 70 19.16 17.06 -1.27
C ASP A 70 17.66 17.34 -1.15
N MET A 71 17.07 18.04 -2.13
CA MET A 71 15.65 18.40 -2.11
C MET A 71 14.75 17.18 -2.10
N PHE A 72 15.06 16.17 -2.91
CA PHE A 72 14.23 15.00 -3.11
C PHE A 72 14.60 13.80 -2.23
N SER A 73 15.70 13.87 -1.44
CA SER A 73 16.04 12.86 -0.42
C SER A 73 15.12 12.91 0.80
N ARG A 74 14.39 14.00 0.97
CA ARG A 74 13.51 14.20 2.13
C ARG A 74 12.41 13.15 2.13
N GLY A 75 12.23 12.49 3.26
CA GLY A 75 11.22 11.46 3.51
C GLY A 75 10.23 11.88 4.59
N ILE A 76 9.29 11.00 4.89
CA ILE A 76 8.40 11.09 6.06
C ILE A 76 8.97 10.22 7.18
N ASP A 77 10.26 9.93 7.13
CA ASP A 77 10.92 9.11 8.13
C ASP A 77 10.76 9.77 9.51
N PRO A 78 10.38 9.01 10.52
CA PRO A 78 10.32 9.52 11.87
C PRO A 78 11.72 9.97 12.29
N ASP A 79 11.79 11.15 12.90
CA ASP A 79 13.01 11.58 13.58
C ASP A 79 13.17 10.70 14.84
N VAL A 80 14.10 9.74 14.79
CA VAL A 80 14.34 8.79 15.88
C VAL A 80 14.80 9.47 17.17
N ASP A 81 15.44 10.63 17.05
CA ASP A 81 15.91 11.44 18.18
C ASP A 81 14.79 12.35 18.73
N HIS A 82 13.76 12.60 17.92
CA HIS A 82 12.62 13.45 18.24
C HIS A 82 11.29 12.81 17.76
N PRO A 83 10.87 11.68 18.36
CA PRO A 83 9.68 10.94 17.91
C PRO A 83 8.37 11.75 17.98
N GLU A 84 8.32 12.81 18.79
CA GLU A 84 7.24 13.77 18.81
C GLU A 84 7.09 14.57 17.51
N ARG A 85 8.12 14.58 16.66
CA ARG A 85 8.13 15.23 15.34
C ARG A 85 7.78 14.29 14.19
N CYS A 86 7.47 13.03 14.46
CA CYS A 86 7.17 12.05 13.40
C CYS A 86 6.01 12.46 12.48
N HIS A 87 5.16 13.39 12.91
CA HIS A 87 4.07 13.96 12.14
C HIS A 87 4.37 15.37 11.62
N ASP A 88 5.53 15.93 11.95
CA ASP A 88 5.94 17.21 11.38
C ASP A 88 6.16 17.04 9.86
N HIS A 89 5.58 17.98 9.11
CA HIS A 89 5.79 17.97 7.66
C HIS A 89 7.23 18.30 7.35
N PRO A 90 7.88 17.56 6.43
CA PRO A 90 9.16 17.98 5.89
C PRO A 90 9.08 19.42 5.37
N GLU A 91 10.11 20.22 5.58
CA GLU A 91 10.14 21.57 5.06
C GLU A 91 9.84 21.58 3.56
N VAL A 92 8.78 22.27 3.19
CA VAL A 92 8.44 22.46 1.78
C VAL A 92 9.32 23.58 1.24
N PRO A 93 10.04 23.37 0.13
CA PRO A 93 10.84 24.45 -0.46
C PRO A 93 9.93 25.63 -0.82
N ALA A 94 10.45 26.85 -0.68
CA ALA A 94 9.70 28.07 -1.02
C ALA A 94 9.20 28.07 -2.47
N ARG A 95 9.89 27.37 -3.36
CA ARG A 95 9.51 27.18 -4.76
C ARG A 95 10.01 25.80 -5.23
N TRP A 96 9.12 25.04 -5.83
CA TRP A 96 9.47 23.79 -6.52
C TRP A 96 10.13 24.10 -7.87
N PRO A 97 11.07 23.25 -8.33
CA PRO A 97 11.64 23.35 -9.67
C PRO A 97 10.55 23.21 -10.75
N GLU A 98 10.83 23.75 -11.95
CA GLU A 98 9.97 23.53 -13.10
C GLU A 98 9.91 22.02 -13.44
N LEU A 99 8.73 21.52 -13.78
CA LEU A 99 8.49 20.09 -14.01
C LEU A 99 9.45 19.48 -15.03
N ASP A 100 9.73 20.19 -16.13
CA ASP A 100 10.64 19.72 -17.18
C ASP A 100 12.07 19.50 -16.65
N ALA A 101 12.53 20.33 -15.73
CA ALA A 101 13.84 20.15 -15.11
C ALA A 101 13.89 18.89 -14.21
N VAL A 102 12.79 18.63 -13.49
CA VAL A 102 12.69 17.42 -12.67
C VAL A 102 12.58 16.16 -13.54
N LEU A 103 11.84 16.21 -14.63
CA LEU A 103 11.76 15.12 -15.62
C LEU A 103 13.12 14.83 -16.25
N ALA A 104 13.89 15.85 -16.61
CA ALA A 104 15.24 15.68 -17.16
C ALA A 104 16.20 15.05 -16.13
N TYR A 105 16.10 15.44 -14.86
CA TYR A 105 16.83 14.81 -13.75
C TYR A 105 16.46 13.32 -13.63
N ARG A 106 15.17 12.99 -13.58
CA ARG A 106 14.65 11.62 -13.54
C ARG A 106 15.25 10.75 -14.66
N ASP A 107 15.18 11.23 -15.90
CA ASP A 107 15.61 10.46 -17.06
C ASP A 107 17.12 10.20 -17.04
N ARG A 108 17.90 11.18 -16.60
CA ARG A 108 19.34 11.02 -16.42
C ARG A 108 19.69 10.03 -15.31
N VAL A 109 18.98 10.05 -14.20
CA VAL A 109 19.16 9.07 -13.10
C VAL A 109 18.81 7.66 -13.58
N ARG A 110 17.66 7.49 -14.23
CA ARG A 110 17.22 6.17 -14.74
C ARG A 110 18.27 5.56 -15.69
N ALA A 111 18.86 6.37 -16.59
CA ALA A 111 19.94 5.93 -17.47
C ALA A 111 21.17 5.48 -16.66
N ALA A 112 21.62 6.28 -15.72
CA ALA A 112 22.78 5.97 -14.88
C ALA A 112 22.58 4.71 -14.01
N VAL A 113 21.36 4.48 -13.51
CA VAL A 113 21.01 3.27 -12.75
C VAL A 113 21.12 2.02 -13.63
N LEU A 114 20.62 2.06 -14.86
CA LEU A 114 20.73 0.93 -15.78
C LEU A 114 22.21 0.64 -16.14
N GLU A 115 23.03 1.67 -16.36
CA GLU A 115 24.47 1.55 -16.60
C GLU A 115 25.24 1.01 -15.39
N SER A 116 24.65 1.06 -14.19
CA SER A 116 25.29 0.65 -12.94
C SER A 116 25.14 -0.83 -12.62
N ILE A 117 24.25 -1.55 -13.32
CA ILE A 117 23.85 -2.91 -12.93
C ILE A 117 25.04 -3.88 -12.87
N ASP A 118 25.91 -3.86 -13.88
CA ASP A 118 27.06 -4.77 -13.92
C ASP A 118 28.11 -4.40 -12.86
N ALA A 119 28.42 -3.10 -12.71
CA ALA A 119 29.37 -2.60 -11.70
C ALA A 119 28.93 -2.91 -10.25
N VAL A 120 27.63 -2.83 -9.96
CA VAL A 120 27.09 -3.27 -8.66
C VAL A 120 27.22 -4.79 -8.53
N GLY A 121 26.97 -5.56 -9.59
CA GLY A 121 27.12 -7.01 -9.59
C GLY A 121 28.54 -7.48 -9.26
N GLU A 122 29.57 -6.73 -9.67
CA GLU A 122 30.98 -7.01 -9.33
C GLU A 122 31.27 -6.89 -7.83
N ARG A 123 30.48 -6.13 -7.06
CA ARG A 123 30.60 -5.96 -5.60
C ARG A 123 29.91 -7.06 -4.79
N ALA A 124 29.19 -7.98 -5.43
CA ALA A 124 28.36 -8.98 -4.75
C ALA A 124 29.14 -9.90 -3.78
N ALA A 125 30.45 -10.06 -3.94
CA ALA A 125 31.27 -10.84 -3.04
C ALA A 125 31.66 -10.12 -1.75
N THR A 126 31.57 -8.79 -1.70
CA THR A 126 32.09 -7.96 -0.58
C THR A 126 31.04 -7.06 0.04
N ASP A 127 29.88 -6.87 -0.61
CA ASP A 127 28.82 -5.99 -0.16
C ASP A 127 27.47 -6.73 -0.10
N PRO A 128 26.87 -6.85 1.09
CA PRO A 128 25.58 -7.53 1.26
C PRO A 128 24.43 -6.91 0.42
N MET A 129 24.47 -5.59 0.16
CA MET A 129 23.45 -4.91 -0.63
C MET A 129 23.61 -5.17 -2.14
N ALA A 130 24.82 -5.47 -2.59
CA ALA A 130 25.06 -5.92 -3.98
C ALA A 130 24.68 -7.38 -4.19
N GLN A 131 24.78 -8.20 -3.14
CA GLN A 131 24.48 -9.62 -3.17
C GLN A 131 23.03 -9.87 -3.63
N ASN A 132 22.86 -10.76 -4.61
CA ASN A 132 21.56 -11.07 -5.22
C ASN A 132 20.82 -9.85 -5.82
N GLY A 133 21.50 -8.70 -5.99
CA GLY A 133 20.89 -7.47 -6.47
C GLY A 133 19.94 -6.81 -5.46
N ARG A 134 20.18 -7.00 -4.16
CA ARG A 134 19.34 -6.52 -3.06
C ARG A 134 19.04 -5.01 -3.15
N VAL A 135 20.05 -4.17 -3.45
CA VAL A 135 19.86 -2.72 -3.63
C VAL A 135 18.88 -2.38 -4.75
N PHE A 136 18.87 -3.16 -5.84
CA PHE A 136 17.89 -2.96 -6.92
C PHE A 136 16.50 -3.43 -6.52
N ALA A 137 16.40 -4.51 -5.74
CA ALA A 137 15.12 -4.95 -5.17
C ALA A 137 14.56 -3.87 -4.25
N MET A 138 15.37 -3.28 -3.36
CA MET A 138 15.00 -2.17 -2.50
C MET A 138 14.44 -0.97 -3.30
N VAL A 139 15.14 -0.56 -4.36
CA VAL A 139 14.69 0.55 -5.22
C VAL A 139 13.37 0.23 -5.92
N VAL A 140 13.18 -1.00 -6.39
CA VAL A 140 11.92 -1.42 -6.99
C VAL A 140 10.79 -1.42 -5.97
N GLU A 141 11.00 -1.96 -4.76
CA GLU A 141 9.98 -1.96 -3.70
C GLU A 141 9.60 -0.54 -3.26
N HIS A 142 10.59 0.36 -3.14
CA HIS A 142 10.34 1.77 -2.87
C HIS A 142 9.51 2.45 -3.98
N GLU A 143 9.80 2.17 -5.24
CA GLU A 143 9.02 2.66 -6.38
C GLU A 143 7.56 2.14 -6.32
N LEU A 144 7.36 0.84 -6.02
CA LEU A 144 6.03 0.24 -5.92
C LEU A 144 5.24 0.81 -4.74
N MET A 145 5.85 1.00 -3.59
CA MET A 145 5.23 1.61 -2.41
C MET A 145 4.73 3.03 -2.73
N HIS A 146 5.53 3.83 -3.44
CA HIS A 146 5.10 5.17 -3.83
C HIS A 146 4.06 5.19 -4.96
N GLN A 147 3.95 4.15 -5.77
CA GLN A 147 2.82 4.02 -6.70
C GLN A 147 1.49 3.93 -5.94
N GLU A 148 1.44 3.20 -4.83
CA GLU A 148 0.26 3.19 -3.95
C GLU A 148 -0.01 4.57 -3.36
N THR A 149 1.05 5.26 -2.89
CA THR A 149 0.95 6.65 -2.40
C THR A 149 0.33 7.57 -3.46
N LEU A 150 0.81 7.51 -4.69
CA LEU A 150 0.30 8.31 -5.79
C LEU A 150 -1.17 8.01 -6.10
N LEU A 151 -1.57 6.73 -6.07
CA LEU A 151 -2.95 6.33 -6.38
C LEU A 151 -3.95 6.84 -5.35
N TYR A 152 -3.68 6.74 -4.04
CA TYR A 152 -4.59 7.30 -3.05
C TYR A 152 -4.56 8.85 -3.01
N MET A 153 -3.44 9.48 -3.40
CA MET A 153 -3.41 10.92 -3.63
C MET A 153 -4.27 11.33 -4.83
N ILE A 154 -4.20 10.59 -5.95
CA ILE A 154 -5.03 10.82 -7.13
C ILE A 154 -6.51 10.62 -6.79
N GLN A 155 -6.85 9.63 -5.98
CA GLN A 155 -8.23 9.42 -5.54
C GLN A 155 -8.81 10.63 -4.81
N GLN A 156 -7.99 11.33 -4.00
CA GLN A 156 -8.37 12.52 -3.26
C GLN A 156 -8.15 13.84 -4.02
N LEU A 157 -7.52 13.77 -5.20
CA LEU A 157 -7.30 14.95 -6.04
C LEU A 157 -8.62 15.40 -6.68
N SER A 158 -8.77 16.69 -6.83
CA SER A 158 -9.90 17.33 -7.48
C SER A 158 -10.10 16.82 -8.93
N PRO A 159 -11.33 16.51 -9.37
CA PRO A 159 -11.58 15.91 -10.70
C PRO A 159 -11.06 16.74 -11.87
N GLU A 160 -11.06 18.06 -11.76
CA GLU A 160 -10.55 18.96 -12.80
C GLU A 160 -9.04 18.91 -13.02
N LEU A 161 -8.27 18.37 -12.07
CA LEU A 161 -6.81 18.24 -12.12
C LEU A 161 -6.32 16.89 -12.65
N LYS A 162 -7.23 15.98 -12.95
CA LYS A 162 -6.90 14.66 -13.45
C LYS A 162 -7.69 14.30 -14.71
N VAL A 163 -7.17 13.33 -15.46
CA VAL A 163 -7.77 12.86 -16.70
C VAL A 163 -8.07 11.38 -16.55
N ARG A 164 -9.34 11.00 -16.72
CA ARG A 164 -9.72 9.59 -16.79
C ARG A 164 -9.12 8.98 -18.06
N PRO A 165 -8.20 8.03 -17.95
CA PRO A 165 -7.56 7.49 -19.13
C PRO A 165 -8.49 6.56 -19.91
N SER A 166 -8.37 6.56 -21.24
CA SER A 166 -9.20 5.71 -22.11
C SER A 166 -8.89 4.21 -21.97
N TRP A 167 -7.70 3.89 -21.49
CA TRP A 167 -7.27 2.51 -21.23
C TRP A 167 -7.71 1.98 -19.86
N LEU A 168 -8.32 2.80 -19.00
CA LEU A 168 -8.81 2.35 -17.69
C LEU A 168 -9.82 1.21 -17.87
N PRO A 169 -9.62 0.06 -17.21
CA PRO A 169 -10.54 -1.05 -17.32
C PRO A 169 -11.91 -0.69 -16.74
N ALA A 170 -12.96 -1.36 -17.18
CA ALA A 170 -14.26 -1.28 -16.54
C ALA A 170 -14.18 -1.84 -15.12
N TYR A 171 -14.89 -1.20 -14.18
CA TYR A 171 -14.98 -1.68 -12.82
C TYR A 171 -15.72 -3.03 -12.77
N ILE A 172 -15.22 -3.93 -11.92
CA ILE A 172 -15.91 -5.18 -11.63
C ILE A 172 -16.95 -4.87 -10.55
N LEU A 173 -18.18 -4.74 -10.95
CA LEU A 173 -19.30 -4.42 -10.08
C LEU A 173 -19.90 -5.70 -9.49
N GLY A 174 -20.68 -5.58 -8.42
CA GLY A 174 -21.48 -6.66 -7.87
C GLY A 174 -21.49 -6.71 -6.35
N ASP A 175 -22.33 -7.61 -5.87
CA ASP A 175 -22.45 -7.92 -4.45
C ASP A 175 -21.32 -8.86 -4.03
N GLY A 176 -20.85 -8.70 -2.79
CA GLY A 176 -19.91 -9.63 -2.17
C GLY A 176 -20.58 -10.94 -1.84
N VAL A 177 -19.79 -11.99 -1.72
CA VAL A 177 -20.26 -13.30 -1.29
C VAL A 177 -20.15 -13.37 0.24
N ALA A 178 -21.29 -13.31 0.93
CA ALA A 178 -21.33 -13.56 2.37
C ALA A 178 -20.92 -15.01 2.65
N GLN A 179 -19.95 -15.20 3.53
CA GLN A 179 -19.48 -16.52 3.95
C GLN A 179 -19.42 -16.60 5.48
N PRO A 180 -19.67 -17.78 6.07
CA PRO A 180 -19.53 -17.94 7.51
C PRO A 180 -18.09 -17.74 7.94
N PRO A 181 -17.85 -17.27 9.19
CA PRO A 181 -16.51 -17.15 9.73
C PRO A 181 -15.77 -18.51 9.73
N VAL A 182 -14.46 -18.44 9.55
CA VAL A 182 -13.57 -19.60 9.54
C VAL A 182 -12.92 -19.77 10.92
N ALA A 183 -13.00 -20.96 11.47
CA ALA A 183 -12.29 -21.34 12.69
C ALA A 183 -10.82 -21.69 12.37
N ILE A 184 -9.91 -21.01 13.01
CA ILE A 184 -8.46 -21.21 12.88
C ILE A 184 -7.97 -21.91 14.15
N PRO A 185 -7.41 -23.13 14.06
CA PRO A 185 -6.87 -23.84 15.20
C PRO A 185 -5.65 -23.12 15.79
N ALA A 186 -5.45 -23.30 17.10
CA ALA A 186 -4.22 -22.87 17.76
C ALA A 186 -2.98 -23.44 17.06
N GLY A 187 -1.89 -22.70 17.12
CA GLY A 187 -0.64 -23.12 16.53
C GLY A 187 0.41 -22.03 16.53
N ARG A 188 1.60 -22.40 16.10
CA ARG A 188 2.73 -21.48 16.01
C ARG A 188 2.74 -20.79 14.66
N VAL A 189 3.25 -19.56 14.64
CA VAL A 189 3.42 -18.76 13.43
C VAL A 189 4.76 -18.03 13.47
N THR A 190 5.37 -17.85 12.32
CA THR A 190 6.57 -17.03 12.13
C THR A 190 6.17 -15.63 11.72
N LEU A 191 6.67 -14.61 12.45
CA LEU A 191 6.63 -13.20 12.07
C LEU A 191 8.02 -12.78 11.62
N GLY A 192 8.08 -11.89 10.63
CA GLY A 192 9.35 -11.46 10.05
C GLY A 192 10.03 -12.57 9.23
N ALA A 193 11.28 -12.33 8.86
CA ALA A 193 12.03 -13.20 7.97
C ALA A 193 13.49 -13.37 8.39
N ASP A 194 14.15 -14.40 7.83
CA ASP A 194 15.60 -14.54 7.87
C ASP A 194 16.20 -13.69 6.75
N PHE A 195 17.17 -12.83 7.10
CA PHE A 195 17.84 -11.93 6.16
C PHE A 195 18.46 -12.68 4.97
N ASP A 196 19.02 -13.84 5.19
CA ASP A 196 19.69 -14.63 4.14
C ASP A 196 18.70 -15.44 3.29
N ALA A 197 17.47 -15.63 3.77
CA ALA A 197 16.43 -16.38 3.05
C ALA A 197 15.69 -15.56 2.00
N LEU A 198 15.71 -14.22 2.10
CA LEU A 198 15.01 -13.33 1.19
C LEU A 198 15.97 -12.55 0.26
N PRO A 199 15.58 -12.30 -0.99
CA PRO A 199 16.34 -11.41 -1.87
C PRO A 199 16.35 -9.96 -1.38
N PHE A 200 15.28 -9.52 -0.70
CA PHE A 200 15.12 -8.22 -0.06
C PHE A 200 14.02 -8.30 1.00
N GLY A 201 14.15 -7.50 2.06
CA GLY A 201 13.15 -7.13 3.06
C GLY A 201 13.59 -5.80 3.67
N TRP A 202 12.63 -5.04 4.21
CA TRP A 202 12.92 -3.83 4.97
C TRP A 202 13.52 -4.20 6.33
N ASP A 203 14.23 -3.27 6.97
CA ASP A 203 14.91 -3.51 8.25
C ASP A 203 13.97 -4.01 9.36
N ASN A 204 12.74 -3.50 9.41
CA ASN A 204 11.70 -3.91 10.35
C ASN A 204 11.08 -5.31 10.09
N GLU A 205 11.42 -5.95 8.95
CA GLU A 205 11.03 -7.33 8.67
C GLU A 205 11.99 -8.37 9.26
N PHE A 206 13.07 -7.94 9.92
CA PHE A 206 14.10 -8.80 10.49
C PHE A 206 14.31 -8.54 12.00
N PRO A 207 14.75 -9.56 12.77
CA PRO A 207 14.84 -10.98 12.42
C PRO A 207 13.48 -11.69 12.50
N MET A 208 13.40 -12.91 11.97
CA MET A 208 12.23 -13.73 12.20
C MET A 208 12.05 -14.09 13.68
N THR A 209 10.81 -14.11 14.14
CA THR A 209 10.43 -14.56 15.47
C THR A 209 9.24 -15.52 15.40
N SER A 210 9.12 -16.38 16.41
CA SER A 210 8.04 -17.38 16.47
C SER A 210 7.07 -17.06 17.59
N VAL A 211 5.78 -17.06 17.29
CA VAL A 211 4.69 -16.69 18.21
C VAL A 211 3.66 -17.82 18.30
N ASP A 212 3.24 -18.17 19.51
CA ASP A 212 2.13 -19.11 19.72
C ASP A 212 0.79 -18.34 19.65
N VAL A 213 -0.11 -18.81 18.79
CA VAL A 213 -1.43 -18.22 18.56
C VAL A 213 -2.51 -19.17 19.07
N SER A 214 -3.40 -18.68 19.93
CA SER A 214 -4.59 -19.41 20.40
C SER A 214 -5.57 -19.64 19.25
N ALA A 215 -6.47 -20.61 19.39
CA ALA A 215 -7.56 -20.80 18.43
C ALA A 215 -8.48 -19.56 18.41
N PHE A 216 -8.90 -19.15 17.20
CA PHE A 216 -9.78 -17.99 16.98
C PHE A 216 -10.71 -18.22 15.80
N SER A 217 -11.63 -17.30 15.58
CA SER A 217 -12.48 -17.27 14.39
C SER A 217 -12.28 -15.95 13.66
N ILE A 218 -12.19 -16.00 12.33
CA ILE A 218 -11.99 -14.84 11.44
C ILE A 218 -13.02 -14.82 10.33
N GLY A 219 -13.39 -13.64 9.82
CA GLY A 219 -14.20 -13.52 8.61
C GLY A 219 -13.57 -14.28 7.44
N ALA A 220 -14.36 -15.01 6.70
CA ALA A 220 -13.86 -15.75 5.53
C ALA A 220 -13.45 -14.83 4.37
N VAL A 221 -14.01 -13.62 4.31
CA VAL A 221 -13.75 -12.56 3.34
C VAL A 221 -13.59 -11.22 4.08
N PRO A 222 -12.95 -10.20 3.49
CA PRO A 222 -12.94 -8.85 4.04
C PRO A 222 -14.35 -8.29 4.22
N VAL A 223 -14.53 -7.38 5.18
CA VAL A 223 -15.80 -6.66 5.36
C VAL A 223 -16.07 -5.81 4.12
N CYS A 224 -17.25 -5.96 3.52
CA CYS A 224 -17.61 -5.24 2.31
C CYS A 224 -18.41 -3.95 2.59
N ASN A 225 -18.56 -3.12 1.55
CA ASN A 225 -19.29 -1.86 1.64
C ASN A 225 -20.75 -2.04 2.09
N ALA A 226 -21.42 -3.09 1.63
CA ALA A 226 -22.81 -3.34 2.02
C ALA A 226 -22.94 -3.62 3.52
N GLU A 227 -22.04 -4.43 4.08
CA GLU A 227 -22.00 -4.71 5.53
C GLU A 227 -21.62 -3.48 6.34
N PHE A 228 -20.69 -2.67 5.84
CA PHE A 228 -20.29 -1.43 6.53
C PHE A 228 -21.38 -0.36 6.45
N LEU A 229 -22.20 -0.37 5.38
CA LEU A 229 -23.34 0.54 5.26
C LEU A 229 -24.38 0.30 6.38
N GLU A 230 -24.62 -0.95 6.80
CA GLU A 230 -25.49 -1.24 7.94
C GLU A 230 -25.00 -0.53 9.22
N PHE A 231 -23.68 -0.50 9.45
CA PHE A 231 -23.08 0.19 10.60
C PHE A 231 -23.30 1.71 10.51
N VAL A 232 -23.11 2.30 9.32
CA VAL A 232 -23.34 3.74 9.09
C VAL A 232 -24.81 4.11 9.30
N GLU A 233 -25.73 3.37 8.67
CA GLU A 233 -27.16 3.64 8.72
C GLU A 233 -27.77 3.36 10.09
N ASN A 234 -27.21 2.42 10.85
CA ASN A 234 -27.57 2.19 12.24
C ASN A 234 -27.19 3.37 13.16
N GLY A 235 -26.51 4.39 12.63
CA GLY A 235 -26.13 5.60 13.36
C GLY A 235 -24.94 5.42 14.29
N ALA A 236 -24.08 4.43 14.06
CA ALA A 236 -22.90 4.13 14.88
C ALA A 236 -21.90 5.30 14.95
N TYR A 237 -21.82 6.12 13.91
CA TYR A 237 -20.99 7.35 13.91
C TYR A 237 -21.46 8.43 14.90
N ARG A 238 -22.64 8.28 15.52
CA ARG A 238 -23.19 9.19 16.50
C ARG A 238 -23.24 8.59 17.92
N ARG A 239 -22.71 7.37 18.09
CA ARG A 239 -22.75 6.62 19.36
C ARG A 239 -21.34 6.43 19.91
N PRO A 240 -20.91 7.24 20.92
CA PRO A 240 -19.57 7.14 21.51
C PRO A 240 -19.23 5.74 22.02
N GLU A 241 -20.20 5.04 22.56
CA GLU A 241 -20.07 3.71 23.17
C GLU A 241 -19.61 2.63 22.14
N THR A 242 -19.77 2.90 20.86
CA THR A 242 -19.31 2.01 19.78
C THR A 242 -17.80 2.08 19.55
N TRP A 243 -17.20 3.19 19.95
CA TRP A 243 -15.78 3.52 19.67
C TRP A 243 -14.92 3.32 20.92
N ARG A 244 -13.60 3.19 20.75
CA ARG A 244 -12.65 3.45 21.85
C ARG A 244 -12.63 4.96 22.11
N GLU A 245 -12.24 5.37 23.30
CA GLU A 245 -12.23 6.78 23.68
C GLU A 245 -11.33 7.63 22.77
N GLU A 246 -10.11 7.15 22.52
CA GLU A 246 -9.16 7.80 21.61
C GLU A 246 -9.65 7.85 20.16
N ASP A 247 -10.25 6.77 19.67
CA ASP A 247 -10.81 6.68 18.30
C ASP A 247 -12.00 7.64 18.14
N TRP A 248 -12.85 7.76 19.17
CA TRP A 248 -13.96 8.71 19.20
C TRP A 248 -13.46 10.16 19.18
N ALA A 249 -12.47 10.50 20.02
CA ALA A 249 -11.90 11.83 20.07
C ALA A 249 -11.31 12.24 18.70
N TRP A 250 -10.55 11.35 18.08
CA TRP A 250 -10.02 11.55 16.72
C TRP A 250 -11.13 11.73 15.68
N LYS A 251 -12.15 10.87 15.68
CA LYS A 251 -13.30 10.92 14.79
C LYS A 251 -14.05 12.26 14.88
N VAL A 252 -14.24 12.77 16.11
CA VAL A 252 -14.88 14.08 16.36
C VAL A 252 -14.01 15.21 15.83
N GLN A 253 -12.71 15.20 16.10
CA GLN A 253 -11.76 16.18 15.58
C GLN A 253 -11.72 16.18 14.04
N ALA A 254 -11.70 15.00 13.42
CA ALA A 254 -11.72 14.83 11.97
C ALA A 254 -13.11 15.11 11.36
N ARG A 255 -14.17 15.30 12.16
CA ARG A 255 -15.55 15.53 11.72
C ARG A 255 -16.09 14.45 10.79
N LEU A 256 -15.73 13.19 11.04
CA LEU A 256 -16.18 12.08 10.23
C LEU A 256 -17.60 11.64 10.65
N ASP A 257 -18.43 11.35 9.67
CA ASP A 257 -19.78 10.80 9.83
C ASP A 257 -20.07 9.64 8.87
N HIS A 258 -19.10 9.29 8.02
CA HIS A 258 -19.07 8.16 7.11
C HIS A 258 -17.63 7.90 6.64
N PRO A 259 -17.33 6.77 5.97
CA PRO A 259 -16.01 6.51 5.36
C PRO A 259 -15.60 7.60 4.36
N GLN A 260 -14.31 7.94 4.34
CA GLN A 260 -13.77 9.07 3.57
C GLN A 260 -14.10 9.02 2.07
N PHE A 261 -14.16 7.85 1.46
CA PHE A 261 -14.42 7.70 0.03
C PHE A 261 -15.89 7.51 -0.32
N TRP A 262 -16.78 7.69 0.66
CA TRP A 262 -18.22 7.69 0.43
C TRP A 262 -18.73 9.12 0.30
N VAL A 263 -19.64 9.33 -0.63
CA VAL A 263 -20.27 10.63 -0.89
C VAL A 263 -21.77 10.45 -0.91
N ARG A 264 -22.50 11.29 -0.20
CA ARG A 264 -23.97 11.28 -0.24
C ARG A 264 -24.51 12.40 -1.10
N ARG A 265 -25.29 12.07 -2.14
CA ARG A 265 -25.96 13.04 -3.01
C ARG A 265 -27.44 12.67 -3.14
N ASP A 266 -28.32 13.60 -2.89
CA ASP A 266 -29.78 13.40 -3.00
C ASP A 266 -30.30 12.16 -2.25
N GLY A 267 -29.69 11.87 -1.11
CA GLY A 267 -30.03 10.71 -0.27
C GLY A 267 -29.37 9.39 -0.70
N ILE A 268 -28.70 9.34 -1.84
CA ILE A 268 -28.03 8.15 -2.38
C ILE A 268 -26.54 8.18 -2.02
N TRP A 269 -26.00 7.04 -1.63
CA TRP A 269 -24.59 6.85 -1.39
C TRP A 269 -23.84 6.48 -2.67
N PHE A 270 -22.67 7.09 -2.86
CA PHE A 270 -21.72 6.81 -3.93
C PHE A 270 -20.35 6.49 -3.33
N TYR A 271 -19.61 5.66 -4.02
CA TYR A 271 -18.18 5.41 -3.76
C TYR A 271 -17.34 6.27 -4.72
N GLN A 272 -16.40 7.04 -4.18
CA GLN A 272 -15.44 7.83 -4.95
C GLN A 272 -14.24 6.95 -5.32
N THR A 273 -14.13 6.59 -6.59
CA THR A 273 -12.93 5.96 -7.15
C THR A 273 -11.86 7.01 -7.48
N ALA A 274 -10.77 6.60 -8.09
CA ALA A 274 -9.76 7.56 -8.56
C ALA A 274 -10.34 8.57 -9.59
N PHE A 275 -11.34 8.19 -10.41
CA PHE A 275 -11.84 9.03 -11.50
C PHE A 275 -13.36 9.22 -11.52
N ASP A 276 -14.12 8.37 -10.88
CA ASP A 276 -15.57 8.33 -11.01
C ASP A 276 -16.28 8.30 -9.65
N LEU A 277 -17.55 8.67 -9.63
CA LEU A 277 -18.49 8.37 -8.55
C LEU A 277 -19.37 7.22 -9.00
N VAL A 278 -19.32 6.10 -8.30
CA VAL A 278 -20.10 4.90 -8.59
C VAL A 278 -21.16 4.73 -7.50
N PRO A 279 -22.43 4.45 -7.82
CA PRO A 279 -23.45 4.16 -6.82
C PRO A 279 -22.96 3.07 -5.85
N LEU A 280 -23.05 3.32 -4.55
CA LEU A 280 -22.52 2.39 -3.55
C LEU A 280 -23.22 1.02 -3.62
N ALA A 281 -24.48 1.00 -4.01
CA ALA A 281 -25.24 -0.23 -4.26
C ALA A 281 -24.66 -1.11 -5.36
N GLU A 282 -23.97 -0.53 -6.36
CA GLU A 282 -23.33 -1.31 -7.45
C GLU A 282 -21.98 -1.89 -7.03
N VAL A 283 -21.37 -1.34 -5.98
CA VAL A 283 -20.09 -1.75 -5.41
C VAL A 283 -20.22 -2.19 -3.94
N GLY A 284 -21.39 -2.65 -3.57
CA GLY A 284 -21.69 -3.17 -2.24
C GLY A 284 -20.76 -4.30 -1.83
N GLY A 285 -20.33 -5.12 -2.77
CA GLY A 285 -19.39 -6.20 -2.56
C GLY A 285 -17.91 -5.82 -2.48
N TRP A 286 -17.53 -4.57 -2.75
CA TRP A 286 -16.13 -4.17 -2.59
C TRP A 286 -15.74 -4.09 -1.11
N PRO A 287 -14.48 -4.40 -0.75
CA PRO A 287 -14.02 -4.22 0.63
C PRO A 287 -14.19 -2.76 1.08
N ALA A 288 -14.59 -2.58 2.33
CA ALA A 288 -14.78 -1.27 2.93
C ALA A 288 -13.42 -0.65 3.28
N TYR A 289 -13.04 0.41 2.58
CA TYR A 289 -11.82 1.16 2.88
C TYR A 289 -12.10 2.23 3.94
N VAL A 290 -11.56 1.99 5.12
CA VAL A 290 -11.85 2.77 6.33
C VAL A 290 -10.57 3.01 7.14
N SER A 291 -10.59 3.95 8.07
CA SER A 291 -9.50 4.13 9.03
C SER A 291 -9.46 3.00 10.08
N LEU A 292 -8.34 2.88 10.78
CA LEU A 292 -8.19 1.94 11.91
C LEU A 292 -9.28 2.16 12.97
N ALA A 293 -9.58 3.43 13.29
CA ALA A 293 -10.62 3.80 14.26
C ALA A 293 -12.01 3.29 13.84
N GLU A 294 -12.35 3.46 12.56
CA GLU A 294 -13.61 2.97 11.98
C GLU A 294 -13.66 1.44 11.95
N ALA A 295 -12.56 0.78 11.57
CA ALA A 295 -12.47 -0.68 11.54
C ALA A 295 -12.66 -1.29 12.94
N ARG A 296 -12.03 -0.70 13.98
CA ARG A 296 -12.21 -1.10 15.39
C ARG A 296 -13.64 -0.90 15.87
N ALA A 297 -14.24 0.24 15.54
CA ALA A 297 -15.63 0.54 15.92
C ALA A 297 -16.62 -0.44 15.27
N TYR A 298 -16.44 -0.73 13.98
CA TYR A 298 -17.24 -1.73 13.27
C TYR A 298 -17.08 -3.12 13.90
N ALA A 299 -15.85 -3.57 14.16
CA ALA A 299 -15.58 -4.86 14.76
C ALA A 299 -16.28 -5.00 16.14
N ARG A 300 -16.20 -3.98 17.00
CA ARG A 300 -16.93 -3.96 18.29
C ARG A 300 -18.44 -4.01 18.13
N TRP A 301 -18.97 -3.24 17.18
CA TRP A 301 -20.40 -3.23 16.88
C TRP A 301 -20.91 -4.61 16.44
N ARG A 302 -20.09 -5.37 15.70
CA ARG A 302 -20.37 -6.77 15.29
C ARG A 302 -20.11 -7.79 16.40
N GLY A 303 -19.67 -7.37 17.59
CA GLY A 303 -19.35 -8.26 18.71
C GLY A 303 -18.00 -8.99 18.59
N GLY A 304 -17.10 -8.46 17.77
CA GLY A 304 -15.75 -8.97 17.53
C GLY A 304 -14.65 -7.94 17.84
N ARG A 305 -13.49 -8.18 17.25
CA ARG A 305 -12.31 -7.30 17.27
C ARG A 305 -11.50 -7.47 15.99
N LEU A 306 -10.55 -6.59 15.75
CA LEU A 306 -9.54 -6.80 14.70
C LEU A 306 -8.61 -7.98 15.09
N PRO A 307 -8.05 -8.71 14.12
CA PRO A 307 -7.03 -9.69 14.38
C PRO A 307 -5.74 -9.02 14.85
N THR A 308 -4.92 -9.72 15.61
CA THR A 308 -3.52 -9.36 15.78
C THR A 308 -2.74 -9.73 14.51
N GLU A 309 -1.54 -9.17 14.33
CA GLU A 309 -0.67 -9.54 13.22
C GLU A 309 -0.35 -11.04 13.22
N ALA A 310 -0.08 -11.63 14.39
CA ALA A 310 0.16 -13.07 14.52
C ALA A 310 -1.06 -13.92 14.13
N GLU A 311 -2.28 -13.48 14.46
CA GLU A 311 -3.51 -14.14 14.02
C GLU A 311 -3.70 -14.01 12.49
N PHE A 312 -3.42 -12.82 11.93
CA PHE A 312 -3.42 -12.62 10.48
C PHE A 312 -2.45 -13.58 9.78
N HIS A 313 -1.20 -13.64 10.22
CA HIS A 313 -0.19 -14.56 9.68
C HIS A 313 -0.63 -16.03 9.81
N ARG A 314 -1.21 -16.41 10.95
CA ARG A 314 -1.74 -17.77 11.15
C ARG A 314 -2.84 -18.12 10.16
N ALA A 315 -3.75 -17.18 9.90
CA ALA A 315 -4.84 -17.36 8.93
C ALA A 315 -4.33 -17.37 7.49
N ALA A 316 -3.32 -16.56 7.17
CA ALA A 316 -2.79 -16.41 5.82
C ALA A 316 -1.84 -17.55 5.43
N TYR A 317 -0.85 -17.82 6.26
CA TYR A 317 0.29 -18.65 5.89
C TYR A 317 0.33 -20.00 6.59
N GLY A 318 -0.35 -20.17 7.71
CA GLY A 318 -0.40 -21.43 8.44
C GLY A 318 -1.10 -22.54 7.67
N GLN A 319 -0.71 -23.82 7.96
CA GLN A 319 -1.29 -25.00 7.34
C GLN A 319 -1.82 -25.98 8.40
N PRO A 320 -2.78 -26.87 8.02
CA PRO A 320 -3.33 -27.89 8.92
C PRO A 320 -2.28 -28.88 9.45
N ASP A 321 -1.20 -29.12 8.72
CA ASP A 321 -0.11 -29.99 9.11
C ASP A 321 0.91 -29.34 10.06
N GLY A 322 0.68 -28.09 10.45
CA GLY A 322 1.58 -27.29 11.30
C GLY A 322 2.70 -26.57 10.56
N GLY A 323 2.79 -26.74 9.23
CA GLY A 323 3.71 -25.99 8.39
C GLY A 323 3.23 -24.58 8.09
N GLU A 324 4.08 -23.82 7.37
CA GLU A 324 3.78 -22.47 6.88
C GLU A 324 4.08 -22.37 5.38
N ARG A 325 3.48 -21.39 4.73
CA ARG A 325 3.70 -21.04 3.33
C ARG A 325 4.26 -19.63 3.24
N THR A 326 4.86 -19.30 2.10
CA THR A 326 5.32 -17.93 1.77
C THR A 326 4.22 -17.06 1.17
N SER A 327 3.10 -17.67 0.76
CA SER A 327 1.88 -16.99 0.33
C SER A 327 0.65 -17.80 0.75
N PRO A 328 -0.55 -17.18 0.83
CA PRO A 328 -1.75 -17.91 1.25
C PRO A 328 -2.08 -19.14 0.38
N TRP A 329 -1.67 -19.13 -0.87
CA TRP A 329 -1.98 -20.16 -1.88
C TRP A 329 -0.76 -21.00 -2.30
N LYS A 330 -0.98 -22.06 -3.09
CA LYS A 330 0.06 -22.81 -3.81
C LYS A 330 -0.30 -22.90 -5.31
N PRO A 331 0.70 -22.85 -6.23
CA PRO A 331 2.10 -22.45 -6.02
C PRO A 331 2.22 -20.98 -5.58
N ASP A 332 3.33 -20.60 -5.01
CA ASP A 332 3.53 -19.29 -4.35
C ASP A 332 3.59 -18.09 -5.31
N THR A 333 3.49 -18.32 -6.61
CA THR A 333 3.51 -17.24 -7.61
C THR A 333 2.20 -16.46 -7.60
N PRO A 334 2.23 -15.13 -7.45
CA PRO A 334 1.04 -14.30 -7.62
C PRO A 334 0.56 -14.35 -9.07
N GLU A 335 -0.68 -14.76 -9.26
CA GLU A 335 -1.35 -14.85 -10.56
C GLU A 335 -2.64 -14.03 -10.56
N PRO A 336 -3.07 -13.50 -11.72
CA PRO A 336 -4.33 -12.75 -11.83
C PRO A 336 -5.58 -13.46 -11.29
N ALA A 337 -5.58 -14.79 -11.27
CA ALA A 337 -6.69 -15.58 -10.76
C ALA A 337 -6.70 -15.76 -9.23
N ARG A 338 -5.68 -15.23 -8.51
CA ARG A 338 -5.51 -15.39 -7.07
C ARG A 338 -5.80 -14.13 -6.27
N GLY A 339 -5.83 -12.97 -6.93
CA GLY A 339 -6.09 -11.70 -6.28
C GLY A 339 -6.09 -10.52 -7.24
N ASN A 340 -6.55 -9.39 -6.76
CA ASN A 340 -6.44 -8.11 -7.42
C ASN A 340 -5.08 -7.49 -7.08
N PHE A 341 -4.10 -7.73 -7.95
CA PHE A 341 -2.72 -7.28 -7.80
C PHE A 341 -2.33 -6.30 -8.89
N ASP A 342 -1.21 -5.60 -8.69
CA ASP A 342 -0.55 -4.77 -9.70
C ASP A 342 -1.42 -3.64 -10.25
N PHE A 343 -2.37 -3.13 -9.46
CA PHE A 343 -3.34 -2.09 -9.84
C PHE A 343 -4.10 -2.40 -11.13
N ARG A 344 -4.22 -3.66 -11.49
CA ARG A 344 -4.79 -4.11 -12.75
C ARG A 344 -6.23 -3.64 -12.96
N CYS A 345 -6.99 -3.54 -11.89
CA CYS A 345 -8.37 -3.07 -11.92
C CYS A 345 -8.51 -1.56 -11.63
N TRP A 346 -7.47 -0.90 -11.10
CA TRP A 346 -7.50 0.49 -10.65
C TRP A 346 -8.66 0.81 -9.68
N ALA A 347 -9.26 -0.20 -9.10
CA ALA A 347 -10.33 -0.16 -8.12
C ALA A 347 -10.36 -1.50 -7.38
N PRO A 348 -11.02 -1.58 -6.23
CA PRO A 348 -11.33 -2.85 -5.61
C PRO A 348 -12.20 -3.75 -6.51
N THR A 349 -12.29 -5.01 -6.13
CA THR A 349 -13.20 -5.99 -6.73
C THR A 349 -14.09 -6.58 -5.65
N PRO A 350 -15.28 -7.14 -5.99
CA PRO A 350 -16.15 -7.77 -5.01
C PRO A 350 -15.43 -8.86 -4.21
N VAL A 351 -15.61 -8.88 -2.89
CA VAL A 351 -15.01 -9.89 -2.00
C VAL A 351 -15.44 -11.30 -2.42
N GLY A 352 -14.49 -12.24 -2.36
CA GLY A 352 -14.71 -13.62 -2.84
C GLY A 352 -14.50 -13.81 -4.35
N SER A 353 -14.09 -12.77 -5.09
CA SER A 353 -13.85 -12.86 -6.56
C SER A 353 -12.70 -13.81 -6.93
N TYR A 354 -11.81 -14.12 -5.99
CA TYR A 354 -10.59 -14.89 -6.23
C TYR A 354 -10.52 -16.17 -5.39
N PRO A 355 -11.36 -17.19 -5.62
CA PRO A 355 -11.38 -18.39 -4.78
C PRO A 355 -10.08 -19.18 -4.82
N ARG A 356 -9.28 -19.06 -5.88
CA ARG A 356 -7.94 -19.68 -5.98
C ARG A 356 -6.89 -18.98 -5.11
N GLY A 357 -7.19 -17.81 -4.56
CA GLY A 357 -6.36 -17.04 -3.65
C GLY A 357 -6.62 -17.31 -2.17
N ALA A 358 -7.53 -18.22 -1.85
CA ALA A 358 -7.83 -18.58 -0.47
C ALA A 358 -6.64 -19.26 0.22
N SER A 359 -6.50 -19.02 1.53
CA SER A 359 -5.50 -19.66 2.37
C SER A 359 -5.81 -21.16 2.57
N ALA A 360 -4.90 -21.90 3.22
CA ALA A 360 -5.12 -23.31 3.54
C ALA A 360 -6.36 -23.54 4.42
N TRP A 361 -6.82 -22.51 5.11
CA TRP A 361 -8.00 -22.51 5.97
C TRP A 361 -9.28 -22.12 5.25
N GLY A 362 -9.18 -21.62 4.01
CA GLY A 362 -10.31 -21.12 3.24
C GLY A 362 -10.64 -19.64 3.52
N VAL A 363 -9.72 -18.87 4.07
CA VAL A 363 -9.84 -17.41 4.20
C VAL A 363 -9.37 -16.77 2.91
N HIS A 364 -10.17 -15.85 2.37
CA HIS A 364 -9.96 -15.22 1.07
C HIS A 364 -9.30 -13.83 1.23
N GLU A 365 -8.58 -13.44 0.18
CA GLU A 365 -8.11 -12.05 -0.02
C GLU A 365 -7.29 -11.49 1.13
N LEU A 366 -6.53 -12.37 1.83
CA LEU A 366 -5.54 -11.98 2.84
C LEU A 366 -4.31 -11.28 2.22
N VAL A 367 -4.19 -11.30 0.90
CA VAL A 367 -3.20 -10.58 0.12
C VAL A 367 -3.85 -10.13 -1.19
N GLY A 368 -3.71 -8.86 -1.50
CA GLY A 368 -4.35 -8.22 -2.65
C GLY A 368 -5.72 -7.62 -2.33
N ASN A 369 -6.27 -6.86 -3.26
CA ASN A 369 -7.55 -6.14 -3.17
C ASN A 369 -7.59 -5.00 -2.11
N GLY A 370 -6.66 -4.92 -1.20
CA GLY A 370 -6.53 -3.90 -0.16
C GLY A 370 -5.50 -4.29 0.90
N TRP A 371 -5.37 -3.43 1.90
CA TRP A 371 -4.59 -3.66 3.11
C TRP A 371 -5.54 -3.90 4.29
N GLU A 372 -5.25 -4.92 5.09
CA GLU A 372 -6.02 -5.26 6.28
C GLU A 372 -5.46 -4.59 7.52
N TRP A 373 -6.35 -4.03 8.34
CA TRP A 373 -5.98 -3.54 9.65
C TRP A 373 -5.79 -4.67 10.66
N THR A 374 -4.69 -4.64 11.41
CA THR A 374 -4.50 -5.44 12.62
C THR A 374 -4.55 -4.57 13.88
N ASP A 375 -4.76 -5.16 15.04
CA ASP A 375 -4.76 -4.44 16.33
C ASP A 375 -3.39 -4.48 17.02
N THR A 376 -2.36 -5.00 16.35
CA THR A 376 -0.97 -4.99 16.81
C THR A 376 -0.38 -3.61 16.53
N PRO A 377 0.18 -2.91 17.54
CA PRO A 377 0.94 -1.68 17.31
C PRO A 377 2.18 -1.94 16.44
N PHE A 378 2.47 -0.99 15.56
CA PHE A 378 3.69 -1.00 14.75
C PHE A 378 4.85 -0.39 15.53
#